data_68666cd5ec3fb24380be35c5da844e2a
#
_entry.id   68666cd5ec3fb24380be35c5da844e2a
#
_cell.length_a   1.000
_cell.length_b   1.000
_cell.length_c   1.000
_cell.angle_alpha   90.00
_cell.angle_beta   90.00
_cell.angle_gamma   90.00
#
_symmetry.space_group_name_H-M   'P 1'
#
loop_
_entity.id
_entity.type
_entity.pdbx_description
1 polymer ?
#
loop_
_entity_poly.entity_id
_entity_poly.type
_entity_poly.pdbx_seq_one_letter_code
_entity_poly.pdbx_strand_id
1 'polypeptide(L)'
;MEVINLSDKKEWKELIKNSSNDYELIIYKHSPICGLSHLADNNLDDWCNAHSDNNQIKILKVDVVFSKSLSRRIAKDLKIVHESPQIIWLDKEMNVKFHASHYDINEEELNKYL
;
A
#
# COMPACT_ATOMS: atom_id res chain seq x y z
N MET A 1 13.32 4.50 -0.97
CA MET A 1 12.10 3.78 -0.54
C MET A 1 11.93 2.53 -1.40
N GLU A 2 11.87 1.38 -0.77
CA GLU A 2 11.75 0.11 -1.49
C GLU A 2 10.32 -0.16 -1.92
N VAL A 3 10.14 -0.65 -3.16
CA VAL A 3 8.84 -1.02 -3.72
C VAL A 3 8.84 -2.51 -4.01
N ILE A 4 7.86 -3.23 -3.46
CA ILE A 4 7.71 -4.68 -3.60
C ILE A 4 6.38 -4.98 -4.29
N ASN A 5 6.41 -5.79 -5.35
CA ASN A 5 5.19 -6.27 -6.00
C ASN A 5 4.78 -7.59 -5.36
N LEU A 6 3.60 -7.63 -4.77
CA LEU A 6 3.09 -8.80 -4.08
C LEU A 6 1.97 -9.42 -4.90
N SER A 7 1.99 -10.74 -5.06
CA SER A 7 1.02 -11.42 -5.93
C SER A 7 0.24 -12.55 -5.27
N ASP A 8 0.70 -13.14 -4.19
CA ASP A 8 -0.02 -14.25 -3.55
C ASP A 8 -0.15 -14.13 -2.03
N LYS A 9 -1.11 -14.88 -1.50
CA LYS A 9 -1.44 -14.87 -0.06
C LYS A 9 -0.31 -15.41 0.81
N LYS A 10 0.49 -16.31 0.28
CA LYS A 10 1.59 -16.91 1.02
C LYS A 10 2.68 -15.87 1.30
N GLU A 11 3.02 -15.08 0.29
CA GLU A 11 3.98 -13.99 0.44
C GLU A 11 3.49 -12.96 1.47
N TRP A 12 2.20 -12.63 1.42
CA TRP A 12 1.58 -11.72 2.39
C TRP A 12 1.67 -12.26 3.81
N LYS A 13 1.32 -13.52 3.99
CA LYS A 13 1.37 -14.19 5.30
C LYS A 13 2.78 -14.21 5.89
N GLU A 14 3.76 -14.51 5.05
CA GLU A 14 5.17 -14.51 5.45
C GLU A 14 5.65 -13.11 5.83
N LEU A 15 5.23 -12.10 5.06
CA LEU A 15 5.60 -10.72 5.32
C LEU A 15 5.08 -10.24 6.69
N ILE A 16 3.82 -10.53 7.00
CA ILE A 16 3.23 -10.17 8.29
C ILE A 16 3.95 -10.90 9.42
N LYS A 17 4.19 -12.18 9.24
CA LYS A 17 4.83 -13.03 10.27
C LYS A 17 6.25 -12.60 10.56
N ASN A 18 6.98 -12.18 9.53
CA ASN A 18 8.39 -11.80 9.63
C ASN A 18 8.59 -10.29 9.73
N SER A 19 7.51 -9.51 9.88
CA SER A 19 7.64 -8.07 10.01
C SER A 19 8.46 -7.77 11.26
N SER A 20 9.63 -7.23 11.05
CA SER A 20 10.42 -6.65 12.13
C SER A 20 9.92 -5.23 12.32
N ASN A 21 10.07 -4.68 13.52
CA ASN A 21 9.68 -3.30 13.80
C ASN A 21 10.67 -2.28 13.20
N ASP A 22 11.26 -2.62 12.05
CA ASP A 22 12.32 -1.82 11.43
C ASP A 22 11.79 -0.83 10.40
N TYR A 23 10.58 -1.06 9.85
CA TYR A 23 10.02 -0.20 8.80
C TYR A 23 8.50 -0.15 8.88
N GLU A 24 7.94 0.92 8.30
CA GLU A 24 6.50 1.05 8.08
C GLU A 24 6.17 0.50 6.70
N LEU A 25 4.93 0.10 6.50
CA LEU A 25 4.49 -0.55 5.27
C LEU A 25 3.29 0.18 4.69
N ILE A 26 3.41 0.64 3.44
CA ILE A 26 2.28 1.18 2.69
C ILE A 26 1.84 0.11 1.69
N ILE A 27 0.61 -0.38 1.85
CA ILE A 27 0.00 -1.31 0.91
C ILE A 27 -0.76 -0.48 -0.11
N TYR A 28 -0.42 -0.62 -1.38
CA TYR A 28 -1.08 0.08 -2.47
C TYR A 28 -1.80 -0.92 -3.36
N LYS A 29 -3.12 -0.87 -3.33
CA LYS A 29 -4.00 -1.67 -4.20
C LYS A 29 -4.35 -0.84 -5.43
N HIS A 30 -4.08 -1.38 -6.60
CA HIS A 30 -4.33 -0.69 -7.86
C HIS A 30 -4.92 -1.63 -8.92
N SER A 31 -5.57 -1.03 -9.92
CA SER A 31 -6.09 -1.76 -11.07
C SER A 31 -5.47 -1.18 -12.34
N PRO A 32 -4.87 -2.02 -13.21
CA PRO A 32 -4.26 -1.53 -14.45
C PRO A 32 -5.27 -1.01 -15.47
N ILE A 33 -6.58 -1.29 -15.25
CA ILE A 33 -7.65 -0.90 -16.18
C ILE A 33 -8.50 0.25 -15.67
N CYS A 34 -8.20 0.79 -14.49
CA CYS A 34 -8.97 1.87 -13.87
C CYS A 34 -8.25 3.22 -14.05
N GLY A 35 -8.94 4.23 -14.61
CA GLY A 35 -8.37 5.57 -14.78
C GLY A 35 -8.00 6.25 -13.47
N LEU A 36 -8.77 6.01 -12.40
CA LEU A 36 -8.45 6.54 -11.06
C LEU A 36 -7.17 5.93 -10.50
N SER A 37 -6.89 4.65 -10.81
CA SER A 37 -5.62 4.02 -10.43
C SER A 37 -4.44 4.69 -11.15
N HIS A 38 -4.64 5.12 -12.39
CA HIS A 38 -3.58 5.81 -13.12
C HIS A 38 -3.20 7.14 -12.46
N LEU A 39 -4.18 7.90 -12.02
CA LEU A 39 -3.94 9.13 -11.27
C LEU A 39 -3.25 8.85 -9.94
N ALA A 40 -3.74 7.85 -9.20
CA ALA A 40 -3.14 7.44 -7.93
C ALA A 40 -1.71 6.94 -8.10
N ASP A 41 -1.43 6.19 -9.18
CA ASP A 41 -0.08 5.73 -9.53
C ASP A 41 0.86 6.91 -9.67
N ASN A 42 0.46 7.93 -10.42
CA ASN A 42 1.29 9.13 -10.63
C ASN A 42 1.53 9.87 -9.32
N ASN A 43 0.49 10.06 -8.51
CA ASN A 43 0.61 10.74 -7.22
C ASN A 43 1.55 9.99 -6.28
N LEU A 44 1.41 8.68 -6.21
CA LEU A 44 2.25 7.86 -5.34
C LEU A 44 3.70 7.83 -5.84
N ASP A 45 3.91 7.69 -7.14
CA ASP A 45 5.24 7.70 -7.73
C ASP A 45 5.97 9.02 -7.47
N ASP A 46 5.27 10.15 -7.62
CA ASP A 46 5.84 11.47 -7.34
C ASP A 46 6.22 11.60 -5.87
N TRP A 47 5.37 11.12 -4.98
CA TRP A 47 5.64 11.14 -3.54
C TRP A 47 6.84 10.25 -3.18
N CYS A 48 6.90 9.05 -3.74
CA CYS A 48 8.03 8.14 -3.54
C CYS A 48 9.34 8.74 -4.04
N ASN A 49 9.32 9.39 -5.20
CA ASN A 49 10.51 10.04 -5.77
C ASN A 49 10.98 11.21 -4.89
N ALA A 50 10.05 11.97 -4.32
CA ALA A 50 10.38 13.06 -3.42
C ALA A 50 10.98 12.57 -2.09
N HIS A 51 10.73 11.32 -1.72
CA HIS A 51 11.18 10.70 -0.47
C HIS A 51 12.06 9.46 -0.72
N SER A 52 12.77 9.43 -1.83
CA SER A 52 13.56 8.26 -2.26
C SER A 52 14.61 7.82 -1.24
N ASP A 53 15.11 8.73 -0.42
CA ASP A 53 16.11 8.44 0.62
C ASP A 53 15.52 7.82 1.89
N ASN A 54 14.20 7.73 1.98
CA ASN A 54 13.54 7.21 3.17
C ASN A 54 13.61 5.69 3.20
N ASN A 55 14.39 5.14 4.14
CA ASN A 55 14.56 3.70 4.35
C ASN A 55 13.59 3.12 5.38
N GLN A 56 12.77 3.97 5.99
CA GLN A 56 11.85 3.55 7.07
C GLN A 56 10.50 3.10 6.55
N ILE A 57 10.24 3.25 5.25
CA ILE A 57 8.95 2.94 4.63
C ILE A 57 9.19 2.05 3.41
N LYS A 58 8.40 0.97 3.31
CA LYS A 58 8.34 0.11 2.13
C LYS A 58 6.96 0.19 1.51
N ILE A 59 6.91 0.14 0.18
CA ILE A 59 5.66 0.16 -0.58
C ILE A 59 5.38 -1.25 -1.09
N LEU A 60 4.17 -1.74 -0.82
CA LEU A 60 3.71 -3.04 -1.26
C LEU A 60 2.63 -2.85 -2.32
N LYS A 61 2.93 -3.15 -3.57
CA LYS A 61 1.95 -3.01 -4.66
C LYS A 61 1.19 -4.30 -4.88
N VAL A 62 -0.14 -4.20 -4.94
CA VAL A 62 -1.05 -5.31 -5.18
C VAL A 62 -1.96 -4.98 -6.36
N ASP A 63 -1.90 -5.80 -7.40
CA ASP A 63 -2.81 -5.70 -8.55
C ASP A 63 -4.12 -6.39 -8.19
N VAL A 64 -5.20 -5.62 -8.06
CA VAL A 64 -6.49 -6.17 -7.60
C VAL A 64 -7.21 -7.00 -8.66
N VAL A 65 -6.81 -6.90 -9.92
CA VAL A 65 -7.38 -7.70 -11.01
C VAL A 65 -6.75 -9.08 -11.06
N PHE A 66 -5.42 -9.16 -11.08
CA PHE A 66 -4.68 -10.41 -11.16
C PHE A 66 -4.50 -11.10 -9.82
N SER A 67 -4.57 -10.35 -8.72
CA SER A 67 -4.35 -10.87 -7.37
C SER A 67 -5.56 -10.64 -6.46
N LYS A 68 -6.76 -10.98 -6.95
CA LYS A 68 -8.02 -10.80 -6.21
C LYS A 68 -8.01 -11.48 -4.85
N SER A 69 -7.53 -12.70 -4.80
CA SER A 69 -7.50 -13.50 -3.58
C SER A 69 -6.63 -12.85 -2.51
N LEU A 70 -5.46 -12.34 -2.91
CA LEU A 70 -4.57 -11.59 -2.03
C LEU A 70 -5.23 -10.30 -1.54
N SER A 71 -5.83 -9.55 -2.46
CA SER A 71 -6.48 -8.28 -2.13
C SER A 71 -7.59 -8.46 -1.10
N ARG A 72 -8.40 -9.52 -1.25
CA ARG A 72 -9.47 -9.87 -0.30
C ARG A 72 -8.90 -10.31 1.05
N ARG A 73 -7.80 -11.05 1.04
CA ARG A 73 -7.14 -11.49 2.27
C ARG A 73 -6.61 -10.30 3.06
N ILE A 74 -6.01 -9.34 2.39
CA ILE A 74 -5.51 -8.11 3.04
C ILE A 74 -6.67 -7.34 3.68
N ALA A 75 -7.78 -7.18 2.97
CA ALA A 75 -8.97 -6.52 3.50
C ALA A 75 -9.49 -7.21 4.77
N LYS A 76 -9.54 -8.53 4.75
CA LYS A 76 -9.97 -9.33 5.89
C LYS A 76 -9.03 -9.19 7.08
N ASP A 77 -7.74 -9.34 6.85
CA ASP A 77 -6.73 -9.31 7.91
C ASP A 77 -6.64 -7.94 8.58
N LEU A 78 -6.76 -6.87 7.80
CA LEU A 78 -6.67 -5.50 8.30
C LEU A 78 -8.03 -4.90 8.67
N LYS A 79 -9.12 -5.60 8.39
CA LYS A 79 -10.50 -5.16 8.67
C LYS A 79 -10.82 -3.82 8.01
N ILE A 80 -10.35 -3.65 6.76
CA ILE A 80 -10.60 -2.47 5.95
C ILE A 80 -11.35 -2.90 4.70
N VAL A 81 -12.50 -2.26 4.42
CA VAL A 81 -13.29 -2.54 3.24
C VAL A 81 -12.45 -2.35 1.97
N HIS A 82 -12.49 -3.36 1.10
CA HIS A 82 -11.74 -3.32 -0.14
C HIS A 82 -12.22 -2.18 -1.05
N GLU A 83 -11.28 -1.40 -1.55
CA GLU A 83 -11.50 -0.39 -2.59
C GLU A 83 -10.29 -0.39 -3.52
N SER A 84 -10.41 0.23 -4.69
CA SER A 84 -9.33 0.36 -5.65
C SER A 84 -9.52 1.63 -6.49
N PRO A 85 -8.50 2.51 -6.59
CA PRO A 85 -7.22 2.42 -5.88
C PRO A 85 -7.37 2.70 -4.38
N GLN A 86 -6.53 2.06 -3.60
CA GLN A 86 -6.56 2.21 -2.13
C GLN A 86 -5.15 2.08 -1.57
N ILE A 87 -4.82 2.92 -0.59
CA ILE A 87 -3.62 2.76 0.21
C ILE A 87 -3.99 2.45 1.66
N ILE A 88 -3.17 1.60 2.29
CA ILE A 88 -3.28 1.29 3.71
C ILE A 88 -1.87 1.40 4.28
N TRP A 89 -1.67 2.35 5.18
CA TRP A 89 -0.35 2.61 5.77
C TRP A 89 -0.30 2.02 7.17
N LEU A 90 0.59 1.05 7.36
CA LEU A 90 0.81 0.39 8.64
C LEU A 90 2.05 0.97 9.32
N ASP A 91 1.97 1.19 10.61
CA ASP A 91 3.13 1.59 11.39
C ASP A 91 4.09 0.40 11.61
N LYS A 92 5.17 0.62 12.33
CA LYS A 92 6.18 -0.42 12.59
C LYS A 92 5.65 -1.60 13.40
N GLU A 93 4.52 -1.43 14.06
CA GLU A 93 3.85 -2.48 14.84
C GLU A 93 2.71 -3.14 14.07
N MET A 94 2.58 -2.84 12.77
CA MET A 94 1.55 -3.36 11.87
C MET A 94 0.14 -2.86 12.21
N ASN A 95 0.02 -1.74 12.89
CA ASN A 95 -1.27 -1.09 13.12
C ASN A 95 -1.54 -0.09 11.99
N VAL A 96 -2.81 0.02 11.60
CA VAL A 96 -3.21 0.98 10.55
C VAL A 96 -3.11 2.40 11.11
N LYS A 97 -2.24 3.22 10.52
CA LYS A 97 -2.13 4.63 10.88
C LYS A 97 -2.85 5.55 9.90
N PHE A 98 -3.09 5.10 8.68
CA PHE A 98 -3.80 5.87 7.65
C PHE A 98 -4.29 4.93 6.57
N HIS A 99 -5.46 5.20 6.00
CA HIS A 99 -5.90 4.57 4.76
C HIS A 99 -6.74 5.57 3.96
N ALA A 100 -6.68 5.44 2.65
CA ALA A 100 -7.39 6.34 1.75
C ALA A 100 -7.66 5.64 0.43
N SER A 101 -8.65 6.16 -0.30
CA SER A 101 -9.06 5.62 -1.59
C SER A 101 -9.24 6.73 -2.61
N HIS A 102 -9.12 6.38 -3.90
CA HIS A 102 -9.45 7.26 -5.02
C HIS A 102 -8.67 8.59 -4.97
N TYR A 103 -9.36 9.73 -4.95
CA TYR A 103 -8.74 11.05 -5.00
C TYR A 103 -7.98 11.43 -3.73
N ASP A 104 -8.23 10.73 -2.63
CA ASP A 104 -7.54 10.99 -1.36
C ASP A 104 -6.13 10.40 -1.32
N ILE A 105 -5.74 9.65 -2.35
CA ILE A 105 -4.37 9.18 -2.54
C ILE A 105 -3.59 10.30 -3.22
N ASN A 106 -3.00 11.18 -2.43
CA ASN A 106 -2.25 12.34 -2.92
C ASN A 106 -1.14 12.73 -1.95
N GLU A 107 -0.22 13.55 -2.43
CA GLU A 107 0.97 13.93 -1.66
C GLU A 107 0.62 14.71 -0.39
N GLU A 108 -0.38 15.57 -0.44
CA GLU A 108 -0.80 16.36 0.72
C GLU A 108 -1.25 15.47 1.87
N GLU A 109 -2.08 14.47 1.57
CA GLU A 109 -2.56 13.53 2.57
C GLU A 109 -1.44 12.63 3.10
N LEU A 110 -0.58 12.12 2.21
CA LEU A 110 0.54 11.28 2.60
C LEU A 110 1.53 12.01 3.50
N ASN A 111 1.80 13.28 3.23
CA ASN A 111 2.74 14.07 4.02
C ASN A 111 2.29 14.27 5.47
N LYS A 112 1.00 14.17 5.75
CA LYS A 112 0.48 14.31 7.11
C LYS A 112 0.94 13.19 8.05
N TYR A 113 1.33 12.05 7.49
CA TYR A 113 1.65 10.84 8.26
C TYR A 113 3.13 10.47 8.24
N LEU A 114 3.94 11.29 7.62
CA LEU A 114 5.40 11.11 7.62
C LEU A 114 6.01 11.30 9.01
#